data_e6d8532ba8e9724bd79b8ba97a3d0b3e
#
_entry.id   e6d8532ba8e9724bd79b8ba97a3d0b3e
#
_cell.length_a   1.000
_cell.length_b   1.000
_cell.length_c   1.000
_cell.angle_alpha   90.00
_cell.angle_beta   90.00
_cell.angle_gamma   90.00
#
_symmetry.space_group_name_H-M   'P 1'
#
loop_
_entity.id
_entity.type
_entity.pdbx_description
1 polymer ?
#
loop_
_entity_poly.entity_id
_entity_poly.type
_entity_poly.pdbx_seq_one_letter_code
_entity_poly.pdbx_strand_id
1 'polypeptide(L)'
;AEQERIVACIQEAELVIENYAIKATALQKLQDSFPEALKKSILQEAVQGKLVPQDPSDEPAEALLERIRAEKQRLIKEGKIKKDKHESVIFRRDNSHYEKLDGVERCIDDETPFEIPENWCWVRFGTALVNRDAERIPLSVSQREKLDKKYDYYGASGVIDKVDRYLFDKPLLLVGEDGANLLLRSKPIAFIASGQYWVNNHAHVIDAVAGVDLRYIALFINATNLAPYVTGTAQPK
;
A
#
# COMPACT_ATOMS: atom_id res chain seq x y z
N ALA A 1 -44.45 53.11 7.61
CA ALA A 1 -43.46 53.14 8.73
C ALA A 1 -43.35 51.77 9.47
N GLU A 2 -44.47 51.18 10.01
CA GLU A 2 -44.36 49.93 10.78
C GLU A 2 -44.11 48.71 9.88
N GLN A 3 -44.86 48.58 8.77
CA GLN A 3 -44.65 47.53 7.78
C GLN A 3 -43.27 47.53 7.17
N GLU A 4 -42.68 48.69 6.92
CA GLU A 4 -41.31 48.85 6.41
C GLU A 4 -40.28 48.35 7.42
N ARG A 5 -40.49 48.61 8.72
CA ARG A 5 -39.60 48.10 9.80
C ARG A 5 -39.69 46.55 9.93
N ILE A 6 -40.89 46.02 9.79
CA ILE A 6 -41.10 44.56 9.79
C ILE A 6 -40.39 43.91 8.60
N VAL A 7 -40.55 44.48 7.38
CA VAL A 7 -39.88 43.95 6.17
C VAL A 7 -38.35 44.01 6.32
N ALA A 8 -37.79 45.12 6.80
CA ALA A 8 -36.36 45.26 7.04
C ALA A 8 -35.83 44.24 8.08
N CYS A 9 -36.57 44.04 9.16
CA CYS A 9 -36.21 43.04 10.19
C CYS A 9 -36.26 41.59 9.63
N ILE A 10 -37.25 41.26 8.79
CA ILE A 10 -37.30 39.97 8.16
C ILE A 10 -36.15 39.77 7.19
N GLN A 11 -35.83 40.74 6.34
CA GLN A 11 -34.70 40.67 5.41
C GLN A 11 -33.35 40.52 6.14
N GLU A 12 -33.14 41.20 7.27
CA GLU A 12 -31.97 41.05 8.08
C GLU A 12 -31.88 39.66 8.71
N ALA A 13 -33.02 39.13 9.22
CA ALA A 13 -33.09 37.77 9.75
C ALA A 13 -32.81 36.68 8.71
N GLU A 14 -33.38 36.85 7.48
CA GLU A 14 -33.16 35.94 6.35
C GLU A 14 -31.65 35.87 5.99
N LEU A 15 -30.98 37.02 5.93
CA LEU A 15 -29.52 37.05 5.67
C LEU A 15 -28.70 36.31 6.74
N VAL A 16 -29.08 36.46 8.03
CA VAL A 16 -28.44 35.75 9.12
C VAL A 16 -28.65 34.25 9.01
N ILE A 17 -29.88 33.80 8.70
CA ILE A 17 -30.25 32.40 8.52
C ILE A 17 -29.47 31.79 7.35
N GLU A 18 -29.37 32.48 6.21
CA GLU A 18 -28.63 32.03 5.04
C GLU A 18 -27.12 31.87 5.35
N ASN A 19 -26.51 32.86 6.02
CA ASN A 19 -25.13 32.76 6.47
C ASN A 19 -24.91 31.62 7.46
N TYR A 20 -25.85 31.37 8.35
CA TYR A 20 -25.79 30.23 9.28
C TYR A 20 -25.85 28.90 8.52
N ALA A 21 -26.75 28.77 7.56
CA ALA A 21 -26.90 27.55 6.74
C ALA A 21 -25.63 27.22 5.96
N ILE A 22 -24.96 28.22 5.38
CA ILE A 22 -23.68 28.08 4.68
C ILE A 22 -22.59 27.55 5.65
N LYS A 23 -22.47 28.16 6.84
CA LYS A 23 -21.47 27.76 7.85
C LYS A 23 -21.75 26.37 8.41
N ALA A 24 -23.01 26.06 8.68
CA ALA A 24 -23.42 24.73 9.16
C ALA A 24 -23.11 23.64 8.14
N THR A 25 -23.38 23.89 6.86
CA THR A 25 -23.04 22.97 5.77
C THR A 25 -21.51 22.77 5.64
N ALA A 26 -20.73 23.85 5.75
CA ALA A 26 -19.27 23.78 5.71
C ALA A 26 -18.70 22.98 6.90
N LEU A 27 -19.24 23.20 8.10
CA LEU A 27 -18.86 22.44 9.30
C LEU A 27 -19.16 20.95 9.16
N GLN A 28 -20.37 20.63 8.66
CA GLN A 28 -20.75 19.24 8.43
C GLN A 28 -19.79 18.53 7.44
N LYS A 29 -19.47 19.18 6.33
CA LYS A 29 -18.50 18.64 5.34
C LYS A 29 -17.12 18.39 5.98
N LEU A 30 -16.68 19.32 6.82
CA LEU A 30 -15.40 19.17 7.54
C LEU A 30 -15.45 17.98 8.51
N GLN A 31 -16.52 17.84 9.29
CA GLN A 31 -16.72 16.71 10.21
C GLN A 31 -16.76 15.37 9.47
N ASP A 32 -17.45 15.30 8.34
CA ASP A 32 -17.56 14.08 7.53
C ASP A 32 -16.21 13.67 6.91
N SER A 33 -15.37 14.62 6.52
CA SER A 33 -14.07 14.35 5.90
C SER A 33 -12.92 14.15 6.90
N PHE A 34 -13.07 14.63 8.13
CA PHE A 34 -12.00 14.65 9.14
C PHE A 34 -11.46 13.26 9.50
N PRO A 35 -12.29 12.20 9.74
CA PRO A 35 -11.78 10.88 10.11
C PRO A 35 -10.83 10.29 9.04
N GLU A 36 -11.19 10.41 7.78
CA GLU A 36 -10.35 9.90 6.67
C GLU A 36 -9.08 10.74 6.49
N ALA A 37 -9.18 12.06 6.64
CA ALA A 37 -8.03 12.96 6.58
C ALA A 37 -7.04 12.68 7.72
N LEU A 38 -7.56 12.47 8.96
CA LEU A 38 -6.75 12.11 10.12
C LEU A 38 -6.05 10.78 9.94
N LYS A 39 -6.79 9.75 9.49
CA LYS A 39 -6.24 8.43 9.21
C LYS A 39 -5.10 8.51 8.18
N LYS A 40 -5.30 9.26 7.10
CA LYS A 40 -4.27 9.48 6.07
C LYS A 40 -3.03 10.16 6.64
N SER A 41 -3.21 11.18 7.49
CA SER A 41 -2.11 11.87 8.15
C SER A 41 -1.32 10.96 9.07
N ILE A 42 -2.00 10.16 9.91
CA ILE A 42 -1.35 9.19 10.80
C ILE A 42 -0.56 8.15 10.01
N LEU A 43 -1.13 7.62 8.92
CA LEU A 43 -0.43 6.67 8.04
C LEU A 43 0.80 7.31 7.40
N GLN A 44 0.73 8.57 6.99
CA GLN A 44 1.84 9.29 6.41
C GLN A 44 3.00 9.45 7.43
N GLU A 45 2.69 9.84 8.66
CA GLU A 45 3.69 9.92 9.76
C GLU A 45 4.28 8.54 10.08
N ALA A 46 3.45 7.49 10.08
CA ALA A 46 3.88 6.12 10.34
C ALA A 46 4.90 5.62 9.30
N VAL A 47 4.60 5.79 8.01
CA VAL A 47 5.49 5.28 6.95
C VAL A 47 6.78 6.10 6.80
N GLN A 48 6.80 7.34 7.30
CA GLN A 48 7.99 8.18 7.38
C GLN A 48 8.85 7.91 8.63
N GLY A 49 8.42 7.01 9.51
CA GLY A 49 9.12 6.75 10.78
C GLY A 49 9.02 7.86 11.83
N LYS A 50 8.01 8.77 11.69
CA LYS A 50 7.80 9.92 12.57
C LYS A 50 6.75 9.68 13.65
N LEU A 51 5.90 8.64 13.51
CA LEU A 51 4.78 8.38 14.41
C LEU A 51 5.24 7.94 15.81
N VAL A 52 6.35 7.23 15.89
CA VAL A 52 6.95 6.77 17.15
C VAL A 52 8.40 7.26 17.23
N PRO A 53 8.91 7.57 18.45
CA PRO A 53 10.33 7.91 18.62
C PRO A 53 11.22 6.75 18.12
N GLN A 54 12.33 7.10 17.49
CA GLN A 54 13.33 6.12 17.10
C GLN A 54 14.05 5.61 18.36
N ASP A 55 14.23 4.29 18.47
CA ASP A 55 14.97 3.67 19.56
C ASP A 55 16.42 3.41 19.10
N PRO A 56 17.43 3.99 19.77
CA PRO A 56 18.83 3.76 19.42
C PRO A 56 19.28 2.31 19.59
N SER A 57 18.52 1.48 20.30
CA SER A 57 18.80 0.05 20.46
C SER A 57 18.24 -0.82 19.34
N ASP A 58 17.40 -0.24 18.46
CA ASP A 58 16.88 -0.95 17.29
C ASP A 58 18.01 -1.31 16.32
N GLU A 59 17.88 -2.48 15.70
CA GLU A 59 18.82 -2.95 14.70
C GLU A 59 18.85 -1.99 13.49
N PRO A 60 20.04 -1.54 13.04
CA PRO A 60 20.15 -0.73 11.82
C PRO A 60 19.63 -1.47 10.58
N ALA A 61 19.01 -0.71 9.65
CA ALA A 61 18.42 -1.28 8.44
C ALA A 61 19.42 -2.07 7.58
N GLU A 62 20.70 -1.69 7.57
CA GLU A 62 21.76 -2.39 6.86
C GLU A 62 21.93 -3.83 7.37
N ALA A 63 21.87 -4.06 8.68
CA ALA A 63 21.98 -5.39 9.26
C ALA A 63 20.78 -6.28 8.87
N LEU A 64 19.58 -5.71 8.85
CA LEU A 64 18.39 -6.39 8.32
C LEU A 64 18.57 -6.76 6.84
N LEU A 65 19.09 -5.84 6.02
CA LEU A 65 19.33 -6.10 4.59
C LEU A 65 20.37 -7.19 4.35
N GLU A 66 21.42 -7.26 5.16
CA GLU A 66 22.40 -8.36 5.09
C GLU A 66 21.74 -9.71 5.39
N ARG A 67 20.89 -9.80 6.41
CA ARG A 67 20.12 -11.01 6.70
C ARG A 67 19.18 -11.39 5.56
N ILE A 68 18.49 -10.41 4.97
CA ILE A 68 17.62 -10.63 3.80
C ILE A 68 18.42 -11.20 2.64
N ARG A 69 19.58 -10.63 2.32
CA ARG A 69 20.47 -11.11 1.24
C ARG A 69 20.95 -12.53 1.51
N ALA A 70 21.40 -12.81 2.73
CA ALA A 70 21.86 -14.14 3.12
C ALA A 70 20.76 -15.19 3.00
N GLU A 71 19.55 -14.87 3.48
CA GLU A 71 18.40 -15.77 3.42
C GLU A 71 17.93 -15.99 1.97
N LYS A 72 17.83 -14.93 1.15
CA LYS A 72 17.51 -15.07 -0.28
C LYS A 72 18.54 -15.93 -1.00
N GLN A 73 19.84 -15.76 -0.74
CA GLN A 73 20.88 -16.60 -1.33
C GLN A 73 20.73 -18.07 -0.92
N ARG A 74 20.36 -18.35 0.34
CA ARG A 74 20.04 -19.69 0.80
C ARG A 74 18.87 -20.29 0.02
N LEU A 75 17.77 -19.55 -0.10
CA LEU A 75 16.57 -19.99 -0.82
C LEU A 75 16.82 -20.20 -2.31
N ILE A 76 17.69 -19.38 -2.93
CA ILE A 76 18.13 -19.57 -4.32
C ILE A 76 18.94 -20.87 -4.47
N LYS A 77 19.89 -21.15 -3.56
CA LYS A 77 20.67 -22.39 -3.59
C LYS A 77 19.80 -23.64 -3.37
N GLU A 78 18.75 -23.52 -2.57
CA GLU A 78 17.74 -24.57 -2.34
C GLU A 78 16.74 -24.70 -3.49
N GLY A 79 16.80 -23.86 -4.53
CA GLY A 79 15.88 -23.87 -5.66
C GLY A 79 14.46 -23.38 -5.32
N LYS A 80 14.24 -22.77 -4.15
CA LYS A 80 12.93 -22.29 -3.69
C LYS A 80 12.52 -20.97 -4.29
N ILE A 81 13.48 -20.12 -4.65
CA ILE A 81 13.25 -18.84 -5.34
C ILE A 81 14.26 -18.71 -6.49
N LYS A 82 13.87 -17.92 -7.49
CA LYS A 82 14.77 -17.58 -8.61
C LYS A 82 15.73 -16.47 -8.19
N LYS A 83 16.94 -16.45 -8.76
CA LYS A 83 17.87 -15.35 -8.62
C LYS A 83 17.27 -14.10 -9.28
N ASP A 84 17.37 -12.96 -8.60
CA ASP A 84 17.00 -11.68 -9.17
C ASP A 84 17.86 -11.39 -10.41
N LYS A 85 17.27 -10.80 -11.44
CA LYS A 85 17.97 -10.49 -12.70
C LYS A 85 18.96 -9.35 -12.53
N HIS A 86 18.67 -8.43 -11.63
CA HIS A 86 19.41 -7.21 -11.38
C HIS A 86 19.78 -7.12 -9.90
N GLU A 87 20.99 -6.66 -9.61
CA GLU A 87 21.45 -6.39 -8.27
C GLU A 87 21.39 -4.88 -8.01
N SER A 88 20.54 -4.49 -7.06
CA SER A 88 20.36 -3.09 -6.65
C SER A 88 20.86 -2.90 -5.22
N VAL A 89 21.72 -1.89 -5.04
CA VAL A 89 22.17 -1.42 -3.74
C VAL A 89 21.94 0.08 -3.66
N ILE A 90 21.09 0.52 -2.74
CA ILE A 90 20.83 1.94 -2.47
C ILE A 90 21.69 2.36 -1.29
N PHE A 91 22.33 3.51 -1.39
CA PHE A 91 23.18 4.08 -0.34
C PHE A 91 23.10 5.60 -0.33
N ARG A 92 23.47 6.22 0.79
CA ARG A 92 23.50 7.67 0.95
C ARG A 92 24.91 8.21 0.79
N ARG A 93 25.07 9.30 0.05
CA ARG A 93 26.31 10.05 -0.14
C ARG A 93 25.99 11.55 -0.29
N ASP A 94 26.67 12.40 0.48
CA ASP A 94 26.52 13.87 0.40
C ASP A 94 25.06 14.37 0.51
N ASN A 95 24.28 13.79 1.42
CA ASN A 95 22.84 14.06 1.64
C ASN A 95 21.91 13.60 0.49
N SER A 96 22.41 12.92 -0.53
CA SER A 96 21.64 12.38 -1.65
C SER A 96 21.62 10.87 -1.63
N HIS A 97 20.57 10.29 -2.21
CA HIS A 97 20.42 8.85 -2.38
C HIS A 97 20.90 8.42 -3.76
N TYR A 98 21.74 7.40 -3.77
CA TYR A 98 22.27 6.79 -4.99
C TYR A 98 21.89 5.32 -5.03
N GLU A 99 21.63 4.84 -6.24
CA GLU A 99 21.47 3.43 -6.52
C GLU A 99 22.63 2.95 -7.38
N LYS A 100 23.24 1.84 -6.99
CA LYS A 100 24.12 1.06 -7.84
C LYS A 100 23.33 -0.12 -8.38
N LEU A 101 22.96 -0.06 -9.64
CA LEU A 101 22.22 -1.09 -10.35
C LEU A 101 23.14 -1.75 -11.38
N ASP A 102 23.41 -3.05 -11.21
CA ASP A 102 24.31 -3.83 -12.08
C ASP A 102 25.70 -3.15 -12.30
N GLY A 103 26.20 -2.46 -11.28
CA GLY A 103 27.49 -1.76 -11.32
C GLY A 103 27.43 -0.30 -11.78
N VAL A 104 26.29 0.19 -12.29
CA VAL A 104 26.10 1.59 -12.70
C VAL A 104 25.50 2.38 -11.56
N GLU A 105 26.10 3.51 -11.19
CA GLU A 105 25.60 4.41 -10.16
C GLU A 105 24.74 5.52 -10.78
N ARG A 106 23.61 5.83 -10.12
CA ARG A 106 22.75 6.97 -10.46
C ARG A 106 22.18 7.61 -9.19
N CYS A 107 21.92 8.90 -9.21
CA CYS A 107 21.16 9.58 -8.19
C CYS A 107 19.68 9.20 -8.34
N ILE A 108 18.98 8.99 -7.19
CA ILE A 108 17.57 8.58 -7.13
C ILE A 108 16.76 9.47 -6.18
N ASP A 109 17.20 10.68 -5.88
CA ASP A 109 16.48 11.60 -5.00
C ASP A 109 15.06 11.92 -5.52
N ASP A 110 14.88 11.93 -6.84
CA ASP A 110 13.57 12.10 -7.49
C ASP A 110 12.64 10.87 -7.34
N GLU A 111 13.19 9.71 -6.97
CA GLU A 111 12.43 8.50 -6.69
C GLU A 111 12.11 8.34 -5.20
N THR A 112 12.77 9.07 -4.30
CA THR A 112 12.54 9.01 -2.86
C THR A 112 11.38 9.94 -2.47
N PRO A 113 10.23 9.41 -2.02
CA PRO A 113 9.02 10.22 -1.85
C PRO A 113 9.05 11.13 -0.61
N PHE A 114 9.96 10.89 0.33
CA PHE A 114 10.12 11.65 1.59
C PHE A 114 11.43 11.31 2.30
N GLU A 115 11.78 12.13 3.29
CA GLU A 115 12.92 11.87 4.18
C GLU A 115 12.59 10.75 5.19
N ILE A 116 13.58 9.93 5.49
CA ILE A 116 13.50 8.82 6.46
C ILE A 116 14.50 9.01 7.59
N PRO A 117 14.29 8.37 8.77
CA PRO A 117 15.25 8.37 9.88
C PRO A 117 16.64 7.87 9.46
N GLU A 118 17.68 8.29 10.18
CA GLU A 118 19.07 7.95 9.84
C GLU A 118 19.39 6.44 9.91
N ASN A 119 18.69 5.71 10.80
CA ASN A 119 18.81 4.25 10.94
C ASN A 119 17.98 3.46 9.94
N TRP A 120 17.23 4.13 9.04
CA TRP A 120 16.47 3.53 7.96
C TRP A 120 17.24 3.62 6.64
N CYS A 121 16.90 2.77 5.70
CA CYS A 121 17.41 2.85 4.33
C CYS A 121 16.31 2.58 3.30
N TRP A 122 16.46 3.20 2.15
CA TRP A 122 15.67 2.87 0.98
C TRP A 122 16.14 1.57 0.36
N VAL A 123 15.20 0.77 -0.13
CA VAL A 123 15.50 -0.50 -0.78
C VAL A 123 14.46 -0.79 -1.85
N ARG A 124 14.86 -1.45 -2.94
CA ARG A 124 13.90 -1.92 -3.94
C ARG A 124 13.05 -3.07 -3.40
N PHE A 125 11.76 -3.12 -3.75
CA PHE A 125 10.87 -4.20 -3.34
C PHE A 125 11.44 -5.57 -3.69
N GLY A 126 11.97 -5.74 -4.90
CA GLY A 126 12.59 -6.99 -5.33
C GLY A 126 13.77 -7.42 -4.45
N THR A 127 14.52 -6.48 -3.88
CA THR A 127 15.62 -6.78 -2.96
C THR A 127 15.10 -7.22 -1.58
N ALA A 128 14.08 -6.53 -1.05
CA ALA A 128 13.57 -6.76 0.31
C ALA A 128 12.58 -7.94 0.40
N LEU A 129 11.84 -8.23 -0.68
CA LEU A 129 10.70 -9.13 -0.69
C LEU A 129 10.88 -10.29 -1.68
N VAL A 130 10.03 -11.29 -1.58
CA VAL A 130 9.99 -12.44 -2.49
C VAL A 130 8.66 -12.46 -3.22
N ASN A 131 8.70 -12.40 -4.55
CA ASN A 131 7.52 -12.54 -5.40
C ASN A 131 7.19 -14.04 -5.59
N ARG A 132 5.94 -14.41 -5.34
CA ARG A 132 5.39 -15.78 -5.49
C ARG A 132 4.33 -15.87 -6.60
N ASP A 133 4.28 -14.93 -7.51
CA ASP A 133 3.28 -14.90 -8.59
C ASP A 133 3.29 -16.15 -9.45
N ALA A 134 4.45 -16.81 -9.58
CA ALA A 134 4.57 -18.06 -10.33
C ALA A 134 3.78 -19.23 -9.71
N GLU A 135 3.36 -19.12 -8.45
CA GLU A 135 2.58 -20.13 -7.74
C GLU A 135 1.05 -19.91 -7.90
N ARG A 136 0.64 -18.79 -8.50
CA ARG A 136 -0.78 -18.48 -8.74
C ARG A 136 -1.33 -19.37 -9.85
N ILE A 137 -2.58 -19.81 -9.69
CA ILE A 137 -3.32 -20.55 -10.71
C ILE A 137 -4.69 -19.89 -10.90
N PRO A 138 -4.92 -19.16 -12.01
CA PRO A 138 -6.21 -18.56 -12.28
C PRO A 138 -7.26 -19.62 -12.60
N LEU A 139 -8.47 -19.46 -12.05
CA LEU A 139 -9.62 -20.29 -12.36
C LEU A 139 -10.71 -19.42 -12.98
N SER A 140 -11.29 -19.86 -14.09
CA SER A 140 -12.44 -19.20 -14.70
C SER A 140 -13.68 -19.30 -13.81
N VAL A 141 -14.68 -18.44 -14.02
CA VAL A 141 -15.95 -18.47 -13.28
C VAL A 141 -16.60 -19.86 -13.43
N SER A 142 -16.67 -20.40 -14.65
CA SER A 142 -17.28 -21.71 -14.95
C SER A 142 -16.55 -22.89 -14.29
N GLN A 143 -15.24 -22.75 -14.06
CA GLN A 143 -14.49 -23.75 -13.27
C GLN A 143 -14.85 -23.65 -11.80
N ARG A 144 -14.88 -22.43 -11.23
CA ARG A 144 -15.18 -22.23 -9.81
C ARG A 144 -16.61 -22.60 -9.43
N GLU A 145 -17.59 -22.38 -10.32
CA GLU A 145 -19.00 -22.76 -10.07
C GLU A 145 -19.18 -24.24 -9.79
N LYS A 146 -18.28 -25.08 -10.29
CA LYS A 146 -18.33 -26.55 -10.15
C LYS A 146 -17.61 -27.08 -8.91
N LEU A 147 -16.97 -26.20 -8.14
CA LEU A 147 -16.15 -26.57 -6.99
C LEU A 147 -16.92 -26.37 -5.68
N ASP A 148 -16.61 -27.18 -4.68
CA ASP A 148 -17.06 -26.95 -3.30
C ASP A 148 -16.49 -25.65 -2.76
N LYS A 149 -17.32 -24.90 -2.03
CA LYS A 149 -17.00 -23.53 -1.56
C LYS A 149 -16.37 -23.54 -0.17
N LYS A 150 -15.14 -24.07 -0.06
CA LYS A 150 -14.46 -24.30 1.23
C LYS A 150 -13.42 -23.22 1.56
N TYR A 151 -12.56 -22.87 0.63
CA TYR A 151 -11.44 -21.94 0.84
C TYR A 151 -11.63 -20.64 0.07
N ASP A 152 -11.20 -19.53 0.64
CA ASP A 152 -11.31 -18.22 0.03
C ASP A 152 -10.48 -18.12 -1.25
N TYR A 153 -11.08 -17.53 -2.29
CA TYR A 153 -10.45 -17.25 -3.57
C TYR A 153 -10.28 -15.74 -3.73
N TYR A 154 -9.03 -15.29 -3.70
CA TYR A 154 -8.68 -13.88 -3.72
C TYR A 154 -8.49 -13.33 -5.13
N GLY A 155 -8.98 -12.11 -5.35
CA GLY A 155 -8.72 -11.26 -6.50
C GLY A 155 -8.01 -9.96 -6.09
N ALA A 156 -7.99 -8.95 -6.98
CA ALA A 156 -7.29 -7.68 -6.80
C ALA A 156 -7.68 -6.87 -5.55
N SER A 157 -8.91 -7.03 -5.05
CA SER A 157 -9.46 -6.21 -3.96
C SER A 157 -10.04 -7.03 -2.80
N GLY A 158 -9.60 -8.26 -2.62
CA GLY A 158 -10.06 -9.15 -1.57
C GLY A 158 -10.68 -10.44 -2.08
N VAL A 159 -11.44 -11.13 -1.21
CA VAL A 159 -12.14 -12.38 -1.54
C VAL A 159 -13.23 -12.12 -2.56
N ILE A 160 -13.22 -12.86 -3.66
CA ILE A 160 -14.20 -12.76 -4.75
C ILE A 160 -15.03 -14.04 -4.95
N ASP A 161 -14.60 -15.16 -4.38
CA ASP A 161 -15.30 -16.45 -4.45
C ASP A 161 -14.70 -17.42 -3.41
N LYS A 162 -15.13 -18.70 -3.46
CA LYS A 162 -14.52 -19.81 -2.74
C LYS A 162 -14.27 -20.99 -3.66
N VAL A 163 -13.30 -21.84 -3.29
CA VAL A 163 -12.88 -23.03 -4.04
C VAL A 163 -12.70 -24.23 -3.11
N ASP A 164 -12.51 -25.44 -3.66
CA ASP A 164 -12.45 -26.72 -2.94
C ASP A 164 -11.09 -27.01 -2.28
N ARG A 165 -10.04 -26.29 -2.67
CA ARG A 165 -8.66 -26.48 -2.23
C ARG A 165 -7.92 -25.14 -2.12
N TYR A 166 -6.71 -25.16 -1.58
CA TYR A 166 -5.89 -23.97 -1.38
C TYR A 166 -4.51 -24.11 -2.05
N LEU A 167 -3.87 -22.97 -2.35
CA LEU A 167 -2.48 -22.88 -2.82
C LEU A 167 -1.53 -22.43 -1.71
N PHE A 168 -2.04 -21.60 -0.80
CA PHE A 168 -1.27 -20.99 0.27
C PHE A 168 -1.92 -21.28 1.62
N ASP A 169 -1.09 -21.47 2.67
CA ASP A 169 -1.51 -21.77 4.04
C ASP A 169 -0.77 -20.93 5.10
N LYS A 170 -0.16 -19.82 4.69
CA LYS A 170 0.58 -18.88 5.53
C LYS A 170 0.18 -17.44 5.25
N PRO A 171 0.43 -16.50 6.20
CA PRO A 171 0.23 -15.08 5.94
C PRO A 171 1.12 -14.59 4.78
N LEU A 172 0.50 -13.98 3.75
CA LEU A 172 1.18 -13.34 2.62
C LEU A 172 0.55 -12.00 2.32
N LEU A 173 1.33 -11.09 1.77
CA LEU A 173 0.84 -9.80 1.29
C LEU A 173 0.31 -9.97 -0.13
N LEU A 174 -0.95 -9.61 -0.33
CA LEU A 174 -1.57 -9.52 -1.64
C LEU A 174 -1.63 -8.05 -2.06
N VAL A 175 -1.22 -7.78 -3.31
CA VAL A 175 -1.25 -6.43 -3.90
C VAL A 175 -2.03 -6.49 -5.20
N GLY A 176 -3.10 -5.70 -5.33
CA GLY A 176 -3.89 -5.65 -6.56
C GLY A 176 -3.02 -5.33 -7.77
N GLU A 177 -3.09 -6.19 -8.81
CA GLU A 177 -2.32 -6.04 -10.04
C GLU A 177 -3.04 -5.19 -11.08
N ASP A 178 -4.38 -5.20 -11.06
CA ASP A 178 -5.20 -4.50 -12.06
C ASP A 178 -6.52 -3.98 -11.49
N GLY A 179 -7.23 -3.21 -12.32
CA GLY A 179 -8.57 -2.72 -12.04
C GLY A 179 -8.64 -1.28 -11.55
N ALA A 180 -9.84 -0.70 -11.61
CA ALA A 180 -10.10 0.70 -11.29
C ALA A 180 -9.67 1.11 -9.87
N ASN A 181 -9.63 0.16 -8.92
CA ASN A 181 -9.24 0.45 -7.55
C ASN A 181 -7.76 0.87 -7.40
N LEU A 182 -6.88 0.56 -8.36
CA LEU A 182 -5.49 1.06 -8.37
C LEU A 182 -5.44 2.60 -8.38
N LEU A 183 -6.37 3.25 -9.06
CA LEU A 183 -6.48 4.70 -9.13
C LEU A 183 -7.47 5.27 -8.11
N LEU A 184 -8.65 4.65 -7.98
CA LEU A 184 -9.74 5.15 -7.12
C LEU A 184 -9.44 5.02 -5.63
N ARG A 185 -8.65 4.02 -5.22
CA ARG A 185 -8.28 3.77 -3.82
C ARG A 185 -9.47 3.71 -2.86
N SER A 186 -10.64 3.24 -3.34
CA SER A 186 -11.84 3.06 -2.51
C SER A 186 -11.70 1.92 -1.50
N LYS A 187 -10.79 0.97 -1.77
CA LYS A 187 -10.37 -0.10 -0.88
C LYS A 187 -8.85 -0.16 -0.83
N PRO A 188 -8.26 -0.71 0.25
CA PRO A 188 -6.83 -1.01 0.26
C PRO A 188 -6.43 -1.84 -0.97
N ILE A 189 -5.33 -1.48 -1.63
CA ILE A 189 -4.78 -2.26 -2.74
C ILE A 189 -3.79 -3.31 -2.26
N ALA A 190 -3.27 -3.15 -1.04
CA ALA A 190 -2.36 -4.08 -0.38
C ALA A 190 -3.00 -4.55 0.93
N PHE A 191 -3.10 -5.87 1.13
CA PHE A 191 -3.73 -6.49 2.30
C PHE A 191 -3.12 -7.86 2.61
N ILE A 192 -3.21 -8.29 3.86
CA ILE A 192 -2.70 -9.61 4.30
C ILE A 192 -3.80 -10.65 4.13
N ALA A 193 -3.51 -11.70 3.38
CA ALA A 193 -4.29 -12.94 3.37
C ALA A 193 -3.67 -13.94 4.36
N SER A 194 -4.49 -14.64 5.12
CA SER A 194 -4.06 -15.59 6.16
C SER A 194 -4.92 -16.86 6.16
N GLY A 195 -4.40 -17.94 6.73
CA GLY A 195 -5.05 -19.25 6.72
C GLY A 195 -4.82 -19.97 5.39
N GLN A 196 -5.80 -20.77 4.97
CA GLN A 196 -5.76 -21.56 3.74
C GLN A 196 -6.58 -20.87 2.66
N TYR A 197 -5.96 -20.49 1.55
CA TYR A 197 -6.60 -19.70 0.50
C TYR A 197 -5.98 -19.92 -0.88
N TRP A 198 -6.67 -19.43 -1.89
CA TRP A 198 -6.26 -19.44 -3.29
C TRP A 198 -6.18 -18.01 -3.82
N VAL A 199 -5.22 -17.72 -4.70
CA VAL A 199 -5.06 -16.40 -5.31
C VAL A 199 -5.09 -16.54 -6.83
N ASN A 200 -5.81 -15.62 -7.49
CA ASN A 200 -5.85 -15.54 -8.95
C ASN A 200 -4.69 -14.65 -9.49
N ASN A 201 -4.72 -14.39 -10.80
CA ASN A 201 -3.73 -13.56 -11.49
C ASN A 201 -4.00 -12.05 -11.41
N HIS A 202 -5.02 -11.60 -10.66
CA HIS A 202 -5.34 -10.17 -10.48
C HIS A 202 -4.75 -9.58 -9.18
N ALA A 203 -4.00 -10.36 -8.42
CA ALA A 203 -3.27 -9.90 -7.25
C ALA A 203 -1.87 -10.50 -7.23
N HIS A 204 -0.85 -9.66 -7.03
CA HIS A 204 0.51 -10.12 -6.72
C HIS A 204 0.53 -10.82 -5.36
N VAL A 205 1.34 -11.87 -5.26
CA VAL A 205 1.57 -12.61 -4.02
C VAL A 205 3.00 -12.35 -3.55
N ILE A 206 3.13 -11.68 -2.42
CA ILE A 206 4.40 -11.22 -1.89
C ILE A 206 4.67 -11.86 -0.54
N ASP A 207 5.85 -12.42 -0.40
CA ASP A 207 6.36 -13.02 0.82
C ASP A 207 7.52 -12.19 1.40
N ALA A 208 7.79 -12.38 2.67
CA ALA A 208 8.92 -11.78 3.36
C ALA A 208 9.88 -12.84 3.89
N VAL A 209 11.13 -12.43 4.05
CA VAL A 209 12.19 -13.21 4.66
C VAL A 209 12.90 -12.40 5.75
N ALA A 210 13.64 -13.05 6.62
CA ALA A 210 14.52 -12.43 7.60
C ALA A 210 13.85 -11.40 8.55
N GLY A 211 12.54 -11.53 8.81
CA GLY A 211 11.83 -10.70 9.78
C GLY A 211 11.22 -9.41 9.24
N VAL A 212 11.16 -9.21 7.93
CA VAL A 212 10.40 -8.10 7.34
C VAL A 212 8.91 -8.25 7.66
N ASP A 213 8.31 -7.22 8.23
CA ASP A 213 6.88 -7.20 8.55
C ASP A 213 6.03 -6.81 7.34
N LEU A 214 5.32 -7.79 6.77
CA LEU A 214 4.42 -7.57 5.63
C LEU A 214 3.28 -6.59 5.93
N ARG A 215 2.90 -6.40 7.20
CA ARG A 215 1.87 -5.42 7.59
C ARG A 215 2.39 -4.00 7.39
N TYR A 216 3.65 -3.74 7.73
CA TYR A 216 4.29 -2.45 7.44
C TYR A 216 4.36 -2.19 5.94
N ILE A 217 4.73 -3.20 5.14
CA ILE A 217 4.76 -3.09 3.69
C ILE A 217 3.36 -2.79 3.12
N ALA A 218 2.31 -3.44 3.64
CA ALA A 218 0.93 -3.14 3.25
C ALA A 218 0.54 -1.69 3.56
N LEU A 219 0.89 -1.18 4.74
CA LEU A 219 0.66 0.22 5.12
C LEU A 219 1.40 1.19 4.19
N PHE A 220 2.68 0.91 3.90
CA PHE A 220 3.50 1.72 3.00
C PHE A 220 2.88 1.81 1.59
N ILE A 221 2.51 0.67 0.99
CA ILE A 221 1.87 0.62 -0.34
C ILE A 221 0.54 1.40 -0.34
N ASN A 222 -0.27 1.22 0.71
CA ASN A 222 -1.56 1.91 0.82
C ASN A 222 -1.42 3.42 1.07
N ALA A 223 -0.36 3.87 1.72
CA ALA A 223 -0.07 5.29 1.97
C ALA A 223 0.59 5.98 0.76
N THR A 224 1.30 5.23 -0.09
CA THR A 224 2.05 5.77 -1.22
C THR A 224 1.16 5.99 -2.44
N ASN A 225 1.35 7.12 -3.16
CA ASN A 225 0.70 7.34 -4.44
C ASN A 225 1.38 6.54 -5.55
N LEU A 226 0.74 5.48 -6.01
CA LEU A 226 1.25 4.64 -7.11
C LEU A 226 0.71 5.03 -8.49
N ALA A 227 -0.13 6.07 -8.60
CA ALA A 227 -0.68 6.49 -9.89
C ALA A 227 0.38 6.73 -10.99
N PRO A 228 1.59 7.27 -10.70
CA PRO A 228 2.63 7.42 -11.70
C PRO A 228 3.14 6.10 -12.30
N TYR A 229 2.95 4.97 -11.60
CA TYR A 229 3.41 3.65 -12.03
C TYR A 229 2.29 2.81 -12.68
N VAL A 230 1.05 3.28 -12.61
CA VAL A 230 -0.10 2.59 -13.19
C VAL A 230 -0.15 2.87 -14.69
N THR A 231 -0.20 1.82 -15.50
CA THR A 231 -0.31 1.88 -16.95
C THR A 231 -1.72 1.47 -17.42
N GLY A 232 -2.09 1.88 -18.63
CA GLY A 232 -3.39 1.55 -19.21
C GLY A 232 -4.53 2.46 -18.73
N THR A 233 -5.37 2.90 -19.65
CA THR A 233 -6.51 3.79 -19.36
C THR A 233 -7.84 3.06 -19.23
N ALA A 234 -8.06 2.04 -20.04
CA ALA A 234 -9.30 1.25 -20.00
C ALA A 234 -9.27 0.18 -18.90
N GLN A 235 -8.12 -0.42 -18.64
CA GLN A 235 -7.88 -1.33 -17.54
C GLN A 235 -6.55 -0.94 -16.89
N PRO A 236 -6.58 -0.14 -15.81
CA PRO A 236 -5.39 0.23 -15.05
C PRO A 236 -4.61 -1.01 -14.57
N LYS A 237 -3.30 -0.99 -14.75
CA LYS A 237 -2.40 -2.10 -14.40
C LYS A 237 -1.06 -1.61 -13.91
#